data_3e6f8ac7553a5aa3b93611f41630a551
#
_entry.id   3e6f8ac7553a5aa3b93611f41630a551
#
_cell.length_a   1.000
_cell.length_b   1.000
_cell.length_c   1.000
_cell.angle_alpha   90.00
_cell.angle_beta   90.00
_cell.angle_gamma   90.00
#
_symmetry.space_group_name_H-M   'P 1'
#
loop_
_entity.id
_entity.type
_entity.pdbx_description
1 polymer ?
#
loop_
_entity_poly.entity_id
_entity_poly.type
_entity_poly.pdbx_seq_one_letter_code
_entity_poly.pdbx_strand_id
1 'polypeptide(L)'
;MSFLIQPPIPERLNRCQLFGPGSRPELFEKMASSQADVINLDLEDSVAPPSKVEARQNISKAISDIDWADKTLSVRINGLDTEYWVDDILSLVDNSIERLDCIM
;
A
#
# COMPACT_ATOMS: atom_id res chain seq x y z
N MET A 1 16.97 -26.53 -6.18
CA MET A 1 15.81 -26.27 -5.29
C MET A 1 15.43 -24.81 -5.41
N SER A 2 14.18 -24.53 -5.64
CA SER A 2 13.70 -23.15 -5.68
C SER A 2 13.08 -22.80 -4.33
N PHE A 3 13.55 -21.74 -3.72
CA PHE A 3 12.90 -21.14 -2.55
C PHE A 3 11.66 -20.35 -2.91
N LEU A 4 11.36 -20.25 -4.21
CA LEU A 4 10.35 -19.37 -4.75
C LEU A 4 9.12 -20.13 -5.28
N ILE A 5 8.93 -21.38 -4.86
CA ILE A 5 7.67 -22.06 -5.17
C ILE A 5 6.58 -21.44 -4.31
N GLN A 6 5.84 -20.54 -4.92
CA GLN A 6 4.67 -19.95 -4.29
C GLN A 6 3.42 -20.58 -4.88
N PRO A 7 2.39 -20.82 -4.07
CA PRO A 7 1.12 -21.28 -4.59
C PRO A 7 0.54 -20.23 -5.54
N PRO A 8 -0.15 -20.66 -6.62
CA PRO A 8 -0.79 -19.71 -7.51
C PRO A 8 -1.83 -18.89 -6.75
N ILE A 9 -1.82 -17.59 -7.01
CA ILE A 9 -2.83 -16.68 -6.48
C ILE A 9 -3.97 -16.57 -7.49
N PRO A 10 -5.24 -16.53 -7.06
CA PRO A 10 -6.36 -16.31 -7.97
C PRO A 10 -6.17 -15.04 -8.79
N GLU A 11 -6.50 -15.11 -10.07
CA GLU A 11 -6.45 -13.95 -10.94
C GLU A 11 -7.41 -12.86 -10.43
N ARG A 12 -6.96 -11.62 -10.53
CA ARG A 12 -7.73 -10.43 -10.16
C ARG A 12 -7.84 -9.48 -11.35
N LEU A 13 -8.93 -8.74 -11.39
CA LEU A 13 -9.08 -7.69 -12.38
C LEU A 13 -8.11 -6.55 -12.09
N ASN A 14 -7.57 -5.95 -13.14
CA ASN A 14 -6.65 -4.81 -13.06
C ASN A 14 -6.98 -3.81 -14.17
N ARG A 15 -8.20 -3.29 -14.18
CA ARG A 15 -8.71 -2.37 -15.21
C ARG A 15 -8.48 -0.91 -14.83
N CYS A 16 -8.53 -0.60 -13.55
CA CYS A 16 -8.30 0.75 -13.05
C CYS A 16 -7.64 0.74 -11.68
N GLN A 17 -6.87 1.79 -11.42
CA GLN A 17 -6.14 1.99 -10.19
C GLN A 17 -6.55 3.32 -9.56
N LEU A 18 -6.72 3.31 -8.24
CA LEU A 18 -7.07 4.49 -7.46
C LEU A 18 -5.95 4.80 -6.48
N PHE A 19 -5.37 5.99 -6.60
CA PHE A 19 -4.37 6.48 -5.66
C PHE A 19 -5.01 7.27 -4.53
N GLY A 20 -4.48 7.11 -3.31
CA GLY A 20 -4.87 7.91 -2.17
C GLY A 20 -3.66 8.21 -1.28
N PRO A 21 -3.49 9.48 -0.83
CA PRO A 21 -2.35 9.87 -0.02
C PRO A 21 -2.43 9.26 1.38
N GLY A 22 -1.29 8.73 1.85
CA GLY A 22 -1.18 8.18 3.20
C GLY A 22 -1.45 9.18 4.31
N SER A 23 -1.32 10.46 4.01
CA SER A 23 -1.64 11.55 4.94
C SER A 23 -3.14 11.81 5.14
N ARG A 24 -4.00 11.09 4.40
CA ARG A 24 -5.46 11.27 4.47
C ARG A 24 -6.18 9.94 4.75
N PRO A 25 -6.02 9.39 5.95
CA PRO A 25 -6.58 8.08 6.29
C PRO A 25 -8.11 8.03 6.24
N GLU A 26 -8.79 9.19 6.33
CA GLU A 26 -10.24 9.28 6.21
C GLU A 26 -10.79 8.87 4.83
N LEU A 27 -9.92 8.78 3.82
CA LEU A 27 -10.30 8.34 2.48
C LEU A 27 -10.27 6.82 2.31
N PHE A 28 -9.54 6.10 3.15
CA PHE A 28 -9.21 4.70 2.92
C PHE A 28 -10.42 3.77 2.88
N GLU A 29 -11.37 3.94 3.80
CA GLU A 29 -12.61 3.16 3.79
C GLU A 29 -13.42 3.37 2.51
N LYS A 30 -13.48 4.61 2.05
CA LYS A 30 -14.15 4.95 0.80
C LYS A 30 -13.45 4.34 -0.41
N MET A 31 -12.12 4.31 -0.39
CA MET A 31 -11.33 3.66 -1.42
C MET A 31 -11.56 2.14 -1.43
N ALA A 32 -11.60 1.52 -0.25
CA ALA A 32 -11.87 0.09 -0.11
C ALA A 32 -13.24 -0.29 -0.67
N SER A 33 -14.25 0.55 -0.49
CA SER A 33 -15.61 0.32 -0.99
C SER A 33 -15.84 0.78 -2.43
N SER A 34 -14.84 1.37 -3.08
CA SER A 34 -14.93 1.82 -4.47
C SER A 34 -14.95 0.64 -5.44
N GLN A 35 -15.22 0.91 -6.72
CA GLN A 35 -15.17 -0.09 -7.79
C GLN A 35 -13.78 -0.25 -8.41
N ALA A 36 -12.76 0.44 -7.89
CA ALA A 36 -11.39 0.29 -8.37
C ALA A 36 -10.87 -1.13 -8.11
N ASP A 37 -10.15 -1.68 -9.06
CA ASP A 37 -9.56 -3.02 -8.94
C ASP A 37 -8.27 -2.99 -8.11
N VAL A 38 -7.50 -1.91 -8.24
CA VAL A 38 -6.23 -1.70 -7.53
C VAL A 38 -6.29 -0.45 -6.68
N ILE A 39 -5.90 -0.56 -5.44
CA ILE A 39 -5.72 0.58 -4.55
C ILE A 39 -4.23 0.82 -4.35
N ASN A 40 -3.79 2.02 -4.65
CA ASN A 40 -2.42 2.46 -4.41
C ASN A 40 -2.41 3.47 -3.26
N LEU A 41 -1.92 3.07 -2.11
CA LEU A 41 -1.70 3.95 -0.98
C LEU A 41 -0.35 4.65 -1.16
N ASP A 42 -0.34 5.97 -1.13
CA ASP A 42 0.81 6.75 -1.54
C ASP A 42 1.62 7.32 -0.38
N LEU A 43 2.93 7.12 -0.43
CA LEU A 43 3.90 7.74 0.48
C LEU A 43 4.77 8.77 -0.24
N GLU A 44 4.68 8.88 -1.56
CA GLU A 44 5.59 9.69 -2.37
C GLU A 44 5.03 11.09 -2.62
N ASP A 45 4.64 11.39 -3.85
CA ASP A 45 4.37 12.75 -4.32
C ASP A 45 3.17 13.43 -3.65
N SER A 46 2.15 12.67 -3.29
CA SER A 46 0.96 13.24 -2.66
C SER A 46 1.13 13.49 -1.16
N VAL A 47 2.28 13.15 -0.59
CA VAL A 47 2.57 13.30 0.83
C VAL A 47 3.74 14.27 1.03
N ALA A 48 3.46 15.41 1.64
CA ALA A 48 4.48 16.40 1.95
C ALA A 48 5.50 15.86 2.98
N PRO A 49 6.77 16.29 2.91
CA PRO A 49 7.82 15.79 3.81
C PRO A 49 7.47 15.77 5.30
N PRO A 50 6.84 16.81 5.89
CA PRO A 50 6.47 16.78 7.31
C PRO A 50 5.42 15.73 7.66
N SER A 51 4.68 15.22 6.68
CA SER A 51 3.60 14.25 6.88
C SER A 51 4.02 12.80 6.61
N LYS A 52 5.25 12.56 6.17
CA LYS A 52 5.66 11.22 5.71
C LYS A 52 5.67 10.18 6.83
N VAL A 53 6.10 10.54 8.03
CA VAL A 53 6.10 9.61 9.17
C VAL A 53 4.68 9.21 9.56
N GLU A 54 3.77 10.18 9.65
CA GLU A 54 2.37 9.93 9.96
C GLU A 54 1.69 9.11 8.85
N ALA A 55 1.95 9.44 7.59
CA ALA A 55 1.41 8.70 6.45
C ALA A 55 1.82 7.23 6.47
N ARG A 56 3.06 6.93 6.84
CA ARG A 56 3.59 5.58 7.01
C ARG A 56 2.79 4.80 8.05
N GLN A 57 2.54 5.41 9.20
CA GLN A 57 1.75 4.82 10.28
C GLN A 57 0.29 4.59 9.85
N ASN A 58 -0.32 5.56 9.19
CA ASN A 58 -1.68 5.46 8.70
C ASN A 58 -1.85 4.30 7.71
N ILE A 59 -0.91 4.16 6.78
CA ILE A 59 -0.96 3.09 5.78
C ILE A 59 -0.76 1.73 6.42
N SER A 60 0.24 1.56 7.27
CA SER A 60 0.49 0.30 7.96
C SER A 60 -0.74 -0.16 8.76
N LYS A 61 -1.37 0.76 9.46
CA LYS A 61 -2.60 0.47 10.20
C LYS A 61 -3.75 0.10 9.27
N ALA A 62 -3.95 0.85 8.21
CA ALA A 62 -5.04 0.64 7.28
C ALA A 62 -4.94 -0.71 6.54
N ILE A 63 -3.75 -1.14 6.18
CA ILE A 63 -3.53 -2.43 5.53
C ILE A 63 -4.02 -3.58 6.42
N SER A 64 -3.79 -3.49 7.73
CA SER A 64 -4.19 -4.52 8.69
C SER A 64 -5.66 -4.42 9.10
N ASP A 65 -6.20 -3.21 9.23
CA ASP A 65 -7.49 -2.97 9.89
C ASP A 65 -8.67 -2.89 8.92
N ILE A 66 -8.43 -2.51 7.67
CA ILE A 66 -9.50 -2.32 6.67
C ILE A 66 -9.66 -3.59 5.85
N ASP A 67 -10.91 -3.96 5.59
CA ASP A 67 -11.24 -5.02 4.65
C ASP A 67 -11.13 -4.50 3.20
N TRP A 68 -10.06 -4.86 2.53
CA TRP A 68 -9.81 -4.50 1.14
C TRP A 68 -10.44 -5.47 0.15
N ALA A 69 -11.20 -6.43 0.63
CA ALA A 69 -11.84 -7.49 -0.18
C ALA A 69 -10.81 -8.20 -1.08
N ASP A 70 -11.15 -8.41 -2.35
CA ASP A 70 -10.29 -9.04 -3.35
C ASP A 70 -9.53 -8.03 -4.24
N LYS A 71 -9.47 -6.76 -3.83
CA LYS A 71 -8.69 -5.75 -4.54
C LYS A 71 -7.20 -6.02 -4.40
N THR A 72 -6.45 -5.67 -5.43
CA THR A 72 -4.99 -5.60 -5.32
C THR A 72 -4.61 -4.37 -4.51
N LEU A 73 -3.88 -4.58 -3.43
CA LEU A 73 -3.43 -3.53 -2.54
C LEU A 73 -1.95 -3.26 -2.76
N SER A 74 -1.63 -2.04 -3.15
CA SER A 74 -0.29 -1.57 -3.46
C SER A 74 0.07 -0.37 -2.61
N VAL A 75 1.34 -0.22 -2.31
CA VAL A 75 1.88 1.00 -1.69
C VAL A 75 2.97 1.56 -2.59
N ARG A 76 2.85 2.84 -2.94
CA ARG A 76 3.93 3.57 -3.62
C ARG A 76 4.84 4.18 -2.55
N ILE A 77 6.07 3.69 -2.50
CA ILE A 77 7.10 4.21 -1.60
C ILE A 77 7.83 5.40 -2.22
N ASN A 78 8.60 6.10 -1.40
CA ASN A 78 9.47 7.17 -1.89
C ASN A 78 10.59 6.61 -2.76
N GLY A 79 11.13 7.45 -3.64
CA GLY A 79 12.21 7.07 -4.55
C GLY A 79 13.48 6.62 -3.80
N LEU A 80 14.23 5.73 -4.44
CA LEU A 80 15.48 5.17 -3.87
C LEU A 80 16.60 6.21 -3.71
N ASP A 81 16.44 7.37 -4.31
CA ASP A 81 17.33 8.53 -4.19
C ASP A 81 16.97 9.45 -3.00
N THR A 82 15.98 9.07 -2.21
CA THR A 82 15.54 9.83 -1.03
C THR A 82 15.98 9.16 0.26
N GLU A 83 15.86 9.87 1.37
CA GLU A 83 16.11 9.33 2.72
C GLU A 83 14.93 8.53 3.29
N TYR A 84 13.78 8.46 2.59
CA TYR A 84 12.54 7.93 3.15
C TYR A 84 12.27 6.46 2.83
N TRP A 85 12.75 5.95 1.73
CA TRP A 85 12.34 4.65 1.19
C TRP A 85 12.66 3.45 2.10
N VAL A 86 13.77 3.51 2.83
CA VAL A 86 14.17 2.41 3.73
C VAL A 86 13.15 2.25 4.85
N ASP A 87 12.78 3.37 5.50
CA ASP A 87 11.78 3.36 6.56
C ASP A 87 10.39 3.01 6.03
N ASP A 88 10.08 3.40 4.80
CA ASP A 88 8.84 3.01 4.14
C ASP A 88 8.75 1.48 4.04
N ILE A 89 9.77 0.83 3.49
CA ILE A 89 9.81 -0.63 3.36
C ILE A 89 9.76 -1.32 4.71
N LEU A 90 10.57 -0.88 5.66
CA LEU A 90 10.62 -1.51 6.99
C LEU A 90 9.26 -1.47 7.69
N SER A 91 8.55 -0.34 7.62
CA SER A 91 7.25 -0.23 8.24
C SER A 91 6.20 -1.14 7.60
N LEU A 92 6.28 -1.36 6.28
CA LEU A 92 5.36 -2.24 5.55
C LEU A 92 5.63 -3.72 5.84
N VAL A 93 6.91 -4.11 5.87
CA VAL A 93 7.30 -5.50 6.13
C VAL A 93 6.96 -5.93 7.56
N ASP A 94 7.19 -5.07 8.53
CA ASP A 94 6.96 -5.41 9.94
C ASP A 94 5.48 -5.57 10.30
N ASN A 95 4.60 -4.80 9.66
CA ASN A 95 3.22 -4.68 10.14
C ASN A 95 2.14 -5.18 9.17
N SER A 96 2.45 -5.36 7.89
CA SER A 96 1.41 -5.41 6.88
C SER A 96 1.66 -6.41 5.76
N ILE A 97 2.75 -7.14 5.81
CA ILE A 97 3.25 -7.92 4.66
C ILE A 97 2.26 -8.99 4.18
N GLU A 98 1.45 -9.54 5.08
CA GLU A 98 0.54 -10.64 4.71
C GLU A 98 -0.58 -10.20 3.76
N ARG A 99 -1.05 -8.95 3.91
CA ARG A 99 -2.16 -8.44 3.07
C ARG A 99 -1.68 -7.62 1.89
N LEU A 100 -0.47 -7.09 1.94
CA LEU A 100 0.06 -6.25 0.88
C LEU A 100 0.45 -7.08 -0.34
N ASP A 101 -0.04 -6.71 -1.51
CA ASP A 101 0.23 -7.44 -2.75
C ASP A 101 1.43 -6.87 -3.51
N CYS A 102 1.67 -5.57 -3.41
CA CYS A 102 2.70 -4.91 -4.22
C CYS A 102 3.30 -3.70 -3.52
N ILE A 103 4.60 -3.51 -3.70
CA ILE A 103 5.32 -2.28 -3.38
C ILE A 103 5.79 -1.69 -4.72
N MET A 104 5.46 -0.44 -4.99
CA MET A 104 5.79 0.28 -6.22
C MET A 104 6.80 1.38 -5.93
#